data_77525a35d2a3f864be8dc04074e58a6c
#
_entry.id   77525a35d2a3f864be8dc04074e58a6c
#
_cell.length_a   1.000
_cell.length_b   1.000
_cell.length_c   1.000
_cell.angle_alpha   90.00
_cell.angle_beta   90.00
_cell.angle_gamma   90.00
#
_symmetry.space_group_name_H-M   'P 1'
#
loop_
_entity.id
_entity.type
_entity.pdbx_description
1 polymer ?
#
loop_
_entity_poly.entity_id
_entity_poly.type
_entity_poly.pdbx_seq_one_letter_code
_entity_poly.pdbx_strand_id
1 'polypeptide(L)'
;MAKSMNFSPRTIEASELLGTQIRIGRLERRWTVEELAERVGVSVVTLRKIERGDPSVGLGVAFEAATLTGVPLFYEERARLLAELRHARDRLAVLPSRARKAGEVDDAF
;
A
#
# COMPACT_ATOMS: atom_id res chain seq x y z
N MET A 1 23.68 -1.21 8.40
CA MET A 1 22.64 -0.75 9.30
C MET A 1 21.57 0.04 8.55
N ALA A 2 20.34 -0.29 8.77
CA ALA A 2 19.26 0.40 8.11
C ALA A 2 19.22 1.87 8.58
N LYS A 3 19.17 2.77 7.64
CA LYS A 3 19.04 4.17 7.95
C LYS A 3 17.64 4.43 8.46
N SER A 4 17.53 5.08 9.60
CA SER A 4 16.25 5.48 10.14
C SER A 4 15.63 6.53 9.23
N MET A 5 14.42 6.29 8.75
CA MET A 5 13.72 7.26 7.93
C MET A 5 12.66 7.97 8.77
N ASN A 6 12.64 9.29 8.62
CA ASN A 6 11.63 10.10 9.29
C ASN A 6 10.42 10.25 8.37
N PHE A 7 9.42 9.43 8.63
CA PHE A 7 8.16 9.55 7.90
C PHE A 7 7.29 10.63 8.53
N SER A 8 6.48 11.27 7.71
CA SER A 8 5.52 12.24 8.21
C SER A 8 4.48 11.55 9.10
N PRO A 9 3.86 12.28 10.04
CA PRO A 9 2.84 11.69 10.91
C PRO A 9 1.72 10.98 10.17
N ARG A 10 1.26 11.56 9.06
CA ARG A 10 0.18 10.95 8.27
C ARG A 10 0.59 9.60 7.68
N THR A 11 1.82 9.47 7.24
CA THR A 11 2.34 8.20 6.71
C THR A 11 2.37 7.14 7.80
N ILE A 12 2.85 7.50 8.97
CA ILE A 12 2.92 6.58 10.11
C ILE A 12 1.51 6.14 10.52
N GLU A 13 0.59 7.09 10.64
CA GLU A 13 -0.80 6.81 11.01
C GLU A 13 -1.48 5.90 10.00
N ALA A 14 -1.27 6.16 8.71
CA ALA A 14 -1.84 5.32 7.65
C ALA A 14 -1.29 3.89 7.71
N SER A 15 0.02 3.75 7.95
CA SER A 15 0.64 2.43 8.10
C SER A 15 0.11 1.68 9.31
N GLU A 16 -0.06 2.38 10.42
CA GLU A 16 -0.62 1.79 11.64
C GLU A 16 -2.06 1.35 11.44
N LEU A 17 -2.86 2.18 10.77
CA LEU A 17 -4.25 1.82 10.49
C LEU A 17 -4.32 0.58 9.61
N LEU A 18 -3.55 0.54 8.54
CA LEU A 18 -3.52 -0.61 7.64
C LEU A 18 -3.13 -1.88 8.40
N GLY A 19 -2.06 -1.82 9.18
CA GLY A 19 -1.59 -2.96 9.97
C GLY A 19 -2.63 -3.43 10.99
N THR A 20 -3.31 -2.49 11.65
CA THR A 20 -4.35 -2.81 12.61
C THR A 20 -5.55 -3.47 11.93
N GLN A 21 -5.96 -2.96 10.78
CA GLN A 21 -7.05 -3.57 10.01
C GLN A 21 -6.71 -4.98 9.55
N ILE A 22 -5.47 -5.20 9.12
CA ILE A 22 -5.00 -6.54 8.73
C ILE A 22 -5.07 -7.49 9.94
N ARG A 23 -4.61 -7.02 11.10
CA ARG A 23 -4.67 -7.84 12.31
C ARG A 23 -6.10 -8.19 12.68
N ILE A 24 -7.01 -7.21 12.62
CA ILE A 24 -8.43 -7.47 12.89
C ILE A 24 -8.97 -8.51 11.91
N GLY A 25 -8.72 -8.35 10.62
CA GLY A 25 -9.18 -9.30 9.62
C GLY A 25 -8.61 -10.71 9.82
N ARG A 26 -7.36 -10.80 10.25
CA ARG A 26 -6.74 -12.09 10.60
C ARG A 26 -7.45 -12.74 11.78
N LEU A 27 -7.65 -11.96 12.84
CA LEU A 27 -8.29 -12.48 14.07
C LEU A 27 -9.74 -12.89 13.81
N GLU A 28 -10.46 -12.15 13.00
CA GLU A 28 -11.82 -12.50 12.61
C GLU A 28 -11.89 -13.81 11.85
N ARG A 29 -10.85 -14.15 11.10
CA ARG A 29 -10.73 -15.40 10.38
C ARG A 29 -10.17 -16.53 11.24
N ARG A 30 -9.82 -16.22 12.49
CA ARG A 30 -9.22 -17.16 13.44
C ARG A 30 -7.91 -17.74 12.93
N TRP A 31 -7.15 -16.94 12.21
CA TRP A 31 -5.83 -17.32 11.74
C TRP A 31 -4.76 -16.87 12.73
N THR A 32 -3.77 -17.76 12.92
CA THR A 32 -2.57 -17.37 13.67
C THR A 32 -1.68 -16.48 12.79
N VAL A 33 -0.71 -15.82 13.42
CA VAL A 33 0.30 -15.06 12.68
C VAL A 33 1.02 -15.97 11.68
N GLU A 34 1.36 -17.19 12.12
CA GLU A 34 2.03 -18.17 11.28
C GLU A 34 1.19 -18.52 10.04
N GLU A 35 -0.11 -18.71 10.25
CA GLU A 35 -1.01 -19.05 9.15
C GLU A 35 -1.11 -17.92 8.13
N LEU A 36 -1.23 -16.68 8.58
CA LEU A 36 -1.29 -15.55 7.64
C LEU A 36 0.06 -15.35 6.95
N ALA A 37 1.16 -15.46 7.69
CA ALA A 37 2.49 -15.35 7.10
C ALA A 37 2.68 -16.35 5.95
N GLU A 38 2.25 -17.59 6.17
CA GLU A 38 2.33 -18.63 5.14
C GLU A 38 1.48 -18.28 3.93
N ARG A 39 0.25 -17.78 4.14
CA ARG A 39 -0.65 -17.41 3.05
C ARG A 39 -0.11 -16.25 2.21
N VAL A 40 0.51 -15.27 2.88
CA VAL A 40 1.13 -14.14 2.18
C VAL A 40 2.44 -14.55 1.50
N GLY A 41 3.12 -15.53 2.05
CA GLY A 41 4.43 -15.97 1.56
C GLY A 41 5.58 -15.20 2.15
N VAL A 42 5.45 -14.77 3.41
CA VAL A 42 6.49 -14.02 4.12
C VAL A 42 6.80 -14.71 5.44
N SER A 43 7.90 -14.28 6.07
CA SER A 43 8.25 -14.76 7.41
C SER A 43 7.30 -14.18 8.46
N VAL A 44 7.23 -14.86 9.61
CA VAL A 44 6.47 -14.36 10.75
C VAL A 44 6.98 -12.97 11.18
N VAL A 45 8.29 -12.78 11.13
CA VAL A 45 8.88 -11.47 11.46
C VAL A 45 8.34 -10.38 10.56
N THR A 46 8.28 -10.63 9.26
CA THR A 46 7.75 -9.66 8.30
C THR A 46 6.26 -9.41 8.56
N LEU A 47 5.49 -10.46 8.79
CA LEU A 47 4.06 -10.27 9.06
C LEU A 47 3.82 -9.46 10.34
N ARG A 48 4.61 -9.70 11.39
CA ARG A 48 4.51 -8.91 12.61
C ARG A 48 4.81 -7.43 12.36
N LYS A 49 5.79 -7.13 11.49
CA LYS A 49 6.08 -5.76 11.08
C LYS A 49 4.89 -5.14 10.35
N ILE A 50 4.28 -5.88 9.45
CA ILE A 50 3.08 -5.40 8.72
C ILE A 50 1.98 -5.04 9.72
N GLU A 51 1.68 -5.93 10.65
CA GLU A 51 0.59 -5.71 11.62
C GLU A 51 0.88 -4.58 12.60
N ARG A 52 2.15 -4.31 12.88
CA ARG A 52 2.53 -3.15 13.70
C ARG A 52 2.47 -1.84 12.92
N GLY A 53 2.30 -1.92 11.62
CA GLY A 53 2.28 -0.72 10.80
C GLY A 53 3.66 -0.15 10.53
N ASP A 54 4.67 -1.01 10.44
CA ASP A 54 6.03 -0.58 10.08
C ASP A 54 6.03 -0.08 8.65
N PRO A 55 6.28 1.22 8.42
CA PRO A 55 6.19 1.78 7.08
C PRO A 55 7.34 1.36 6.16
N SER A 56 8.32 0.63 6.66
CA SER A 56 9.45 0.17 5.86
C SER A 56 9.19 -1.16 5.15
N VAL A 57 8.06 -1.85 5.42
CA VAL A 57 7.77 -3.10 4.75
C VAL A 57 7.44 -2.88 3.28
N GLY A 58 7.65 -3.92 2.47
CA GLY A 58 7.33 -3.84 1.05
C GLY A 58 5.84 -3.62 0.81
N LEU A 59 5.52 -2.73 -0.12
CA LEU A 59 4.15 -2.35 -0.43
C LEU A 59 3.33 -3.57 -0.88
N GLY A 60 3.90 -4.40 -1.76
CA GLY A 60 3.20 -5.55 -2.31
C GLY A 60 2.79 -6.55 -1.25
N VAL A 61 3.69 -6.89 -0.32
CA VAL A 61 3.37 -7.88 0.71
C VAL A 61 2.36 -7.32 1.72
N ALA A 62 2.42 -6.02 2.02
CA ALA A 62 1.42 -5.39 2.88
C ALA A 62 0.04 -5.41 2.20
N PHE A 63 -0.03 -5.11 0.93
CA PHE A 63 -1.28 -5.16 0.17
C PHE A 63 -1.81 -6.58 0.04
N GLU A 64 -0.93 -7.57 -0.11
CA GLU A 64 -1.37 -8.96 -0.17
C GLU A 64 -1.99 -9.38 1.18
N ALA A 65 -1.35 -9.02 2.28
CA ALA A 65 -1.90 -9.31 3.61
C ALA A 65 -3.27 -8.63 3.78
N ALA A 66 -3.42 -7.41 3.30
CA ALA A 66 -4.70 -6.69 3.34
C ALA A 66 -5.76 -7.41 2.51
N THR A 67 -5.41 -7.81 1.30
CA THR A 67 -6.32 -8.52 0.40
C THR A 67 -6.82 -9.82 1.03
N LEU A 68 -5.92 -10.61 1.59
CA LEU A 68 -6.27 -11.91 2.18
C LEU A 68 -7.13 -11.77 3.43
N THR A 69 -7.04 -10.65 4.11
CA THR A 69 -7.80 -10.39 5.35
C THR A 69 -9.04 -9.51 5.11
N GLY A 70 -9.37 -9.24 3.86
CA GLY A 70 -10.58 -8.49 3.51
C GLY A 70 -10.51 -7.00 3.73
N VAL A 71 -9.30 -6.45 3.84
CA VAL A 71 -9.12 -4.99 3.99
C VAL A 71 -9.17 -4.35 2.61
N PRO A 72 -10.07 -3.40 2.38
CA PRO A 72 -10.15 -2.73 1.09
C PRO A 72 -8.88 -1.96 0.77
N LEU A 73 -8.44 -2.04 -0.48
CA LEU A 73 -7.32 -1.28 -1.00
C LEU A 73 -7.86 -0.17 -1.89
N PHE A 74 -7.93 1.03 -1.36
CA PHE A 74 -8.51 2.24 -1.96
C PHE A 74 -10.03 2.18 -2.08
N TYR A 75 -10.58 1.07 -2.59
CA TYR A 75 -12.03 0.92 -2.82
C TYR A 75 -12.47 -0.46 -2.35
N GLU A 76 -13.72 -0.55 -1.94
CA GLU A 76 -14.32 -1.80 -1.51
C GLU A 76 -14.42 -2.80 -2.67
N GLU A 77 -14.80 -2.30 -3.85
CA GLU A 77 -15.03 -3.15 -5.01
C GLU A 77 -13.86 -3.11 -5.98
N ARG A 78 -13.44 -4.31 -6.39
CA ARG A 78 -12.36 -4.45 -7.38
C ARG A 78 -12.70 -3.72 -8.69
N ALA A 79 -13.97 -3.74 -9.09
CA ALA A 79 -14.41 -3.05 -10.31
C ALA A 79 -14.14 -1.55 -10.24
N ARG A 80 -14.35 -0.94 -9.06
CA ARG A 80 -14.07 0.48 -8.85
C ARG A 80 -12.57 0.74 -8.92
N LEU A 81 -11.77 -0.10 -8.30
CA LEU A 81 -10.32 0.01 -8.35
C LEU A 81 -9.82 -0.02 -9.81
N LEU A 82 -10.33 -0.95 -10.60
CA LEU A 82 -9.94 -1.07 -12.00
C LEU A 82 -10.37 0.14 -12.81
N ALA A 83 -11.57 0.67 -12.56
CA ALA A 83 -12.06 1.87 -13.26
C ALA A 83 -11.19 3.08 -12.93
N GLU A 84 -10.83 3.26 -11.66
CA GLU A 84 -10.00 4.37 -11.23
C GLU A 84 -8.57 4.25 -11.77
N LEU A 85 -8.06 3.03 -11.86
CA LEU A 85 -6.74 2.80 -12.48
C LEU A 85 -6.76 3.21 -13.95
N ARG A 86 -7.84 2.89 -14.66
CA ARG A 86 -8.00 3.28 -16.07
C ARG A 86 -8.06 4.80 -16.20
N HIS A 87 -8.86 5.46 -15.37
CA HIS A 87 -8.96 6.92 -15.36
C HIS A 87 -7.61 7.58 -15.09
N ALA A 88 -6.85 7.04 -14.13
CA ALA A 88 -5.54 7.57 -13.79
C ALA A 88 -4.57 7.43 -14.97
N ARG A 89 -4.60 6.30 -15.66
CA ARG A 89 -3.77 6.06 -16.85
C ARG A 89 -4.13 7.04 -17.98
N ASP A 90 -5.43 7.28 -18.18
CA ASP A 90 -5.90 8.21 -19.21
C ASP A 90 -5.43 9.63 -18.90
N ARG A 91 -5.51 10.05 -17.66
CA ARG A 91 -5.01 11.36 -17.23
C ARG A 91 -3.50 11.47 -17.44
N LEU A 92 -2.78 10.41 -17.08
CA LEU A 92 -1.33 10.39 -17.24
C LEU A 92 -0.94 10.51 -18.71
N ALA A 93 -1.70 9.90 -19.62
CA ALA A 93 -1.39 9.89 -21.03
C ALA A 93 -1.44 11.29 -21.67
N VAL A 94 -2.21 12.22 -21.10
CA VAL A 94 -2.32 13.58 -21.63
C VAL A 94 -1.41 14.58 -20.94
N LEU A 95 -0.67 14.15 -19.93
CA LEU A 95 0.27 15.00 -19.23
C LEU A 95 1.65 14.95 -19.90
N PRO A 96 2.46 16.01 -19.77
CA PRO A 96 3.83 15.96 -20.28
C PRO A 96 4.61 14.82 -19.65
N SER A 97 5.45 14.15 -20.45
CA SER A 97 6.26 13.03 -19.95
C SER A 97 7.32 13.44 -18.95
N ARG A 98 7.64 14.72 -18.86
CA ARG A 98 8.57 15.29 -17.87
C ARG A 98 7.92 16.47 -17.19
N ALA A 99 8.23 16.63 -15.91
CA ALA A 99 7.77 17.77 -15.15
C ALA A 99 8.38 19.06 -15.69
N ARG A 100 7.58 20.13 -15.71
CA ARG A 100 8.04 21.47 -16.06
C ARG A 100 7.70 22.41 -14.94
N LYS A 101 8.65 23.32 -14.70
CA LYS A 101 8.41 24.34 -13.69
C LYS A 101 7.75 25.55 -14.33
N ALA A 102 7.01 26.30 -13.53
CA ALA A 102 6.37 27.53 -14.00
C ALA A 102 7.41 28.46 -14.61
N GLY A 103 7.10 29.03 -15.78
CA GLY A 103 8.00 29.94 -16.48
C GLY A 103 8.94 29.28 -17.47
N GLU A 104 9.01 27.96 -17.52
CA GLU A 104 9.82 27.26 -18.50
C GLU A 104 9.12 27.29 -19.87
N VAL A 105 9.93 27.52 -20.91
CA VAL A 105 9.43 27.51 -22.28
C VAL A 105 9.24 26.06 -22.73
N ASP A 106 8.10 25.80 -23.37
CA ASP A 106 7.84 24.48 -23.91
C ASP A 106 8.43 24.38 -25.30
N ASP A 107 9.57 23.73 -25.44
CA ASP A 107 10.26 23.52 -26.71
C ASP A 107 9.93 22.17 -27.35
N ALA A 108 9.02 21.43 -26.78
CA ALA A 108 8.69 20.08 -27.26
C ALA A 108 7.56 20.13 -28.29
N PHE A 109 7.92 20.49 -29.48
CA PHE A 109 7.00 20.45 -30.62
C PHE A 109 7.37 19.32 -31.56
#